data_49fe6f3e9353b24e0e8ee01a9abc8b97
#
_entry.id   49fe6f3e9353b24e0e8ee01a9abc8b97
#
_cell.length_a   1.000
_cell.length_b   1.000
_cell.length_c   1.000
_cell.angle_alpha   90.00
_cell.angle_beta   90.00
_cell.angle_gamma   90.00
#
_symmetry.space_group_name_H-M   'P 1'
#
loop_
_entity.id
_entity.type
_entity.pdbx_description
1 polymer ?
#
loop_
_entity_poly.entity_id
_entity_poly.type
_entity_poly.pdbx_seq_one_letter_code
_entity_poly.pdbx_strand_id
1 'polypeptide(L)'
;PCMVTFQIEWNKIHQRLMQSPFRAQILDSAQAAELSGAALIDAVQEQLGLSREDAEKLSQLWPGARLLNNLRKAAAQRMDMRVIVLGSGLGDYRRSVQYWWSKVDTAQPPLVLSDRPIYFVSSNVHSLPNLVSGLAEELKQDIVDFVERENPEDLWSEYSALPQQDNGHFFNFLYYATRMHMAGAHNRRELEELVAQREREVGITRVSDPSCLDVEAQIIEVNRLDAARIDPRLRVLSSDEWELLRRSNAIILNIDYPLGMAAYHIFSQISTAVGRIMGVYILGKAATLNGRVGDVMIPNVVYDEHSQNTFLFRNSFHAQDVSGLLNFGTVFDNQKAVTVRGTLLQNRSFMHVFYEEGYTDIEMESGPYMSGIYEDVYPQRYPMNEIVNLFINVPYDIGVLHYASDTPISRRQMLLSKSLSYFGVDATYATSVAVMRRILTQEATRMAKVARGANPLSLPDR
;
A
#
# COMPACT_ATOMS: atom_id res chain seq x y z
N PRO A 1 8.15 -13.24 -2.25
CA PRO A 1 6.90 -13.17 -1.44
C PRO A 1 6.15 -14.50 -1.42
N CYS A 2 5.72 -15.06 -2.57
CA CYS A 2 4.91 -16.29 -2.61
C CYS A 2 5.51 -17.49 -1.86
N MET A 3 6.83 -17.71 -1.96
CA MET A 3 7.50 -18.82 -1.25
C MET A 3 7.47 -18.63 0.27
N VAL A 4 7.70 -17.39 0.73
CA VAL A 4 7.66 -17.06 2.16
C VAL A 4 6.24 -17.21 2.70
N THR A 5 5.24 -16.72 2.00
CA THR A 5 3.83 -16.89 2.36
C THR A 5 3.47 -18.37 2.44
N PHE A 6 3.91 -19.19 1.48
CA PHE A 6 3.66 -20.62 1.47
C PHE A 6 4.28 -21.31 2.70
N GLN A 7 5.52 -20.96 3.07
CA GLN A 7 6.16 -21.50 4.28
C GLN A 7 5.40 -21.10 5.55
N ILE A 8 4.97 -19.84 5.63
CA ILE A 8 4.20 -19.35 6.78
C ILE A 8 2.90 -20.13 6.92
N GLU A 9 2.11 -20.24 5.86
CA GLU A 9 0.83 -20.93 5.90
C GLU A 9 0.98 -22.42 6.16
N TRP A 10 1.98 -23.07 5.55
CA TRP A 10 2.32 -24.45 5.88
C TRP A 10 2.61 -24.65 7.36
N ASN A 11 3.43 -23.78 7.94
CA ASN A 11 3.81 -23.88 9.35
C ASN A 11 2.65 -23.59 10.31
N LYS A 12 1.71 -22.72 9.91
CA LYS A 12 0.48 -22.51 10.66
C LYS A 12 -0.40 -23.77 10.63
N ILE A 13 -0.57 -24.41 9.48
CA ILE A 13 -1.29 -25.69 9.35
C ILE A 13 -0.60 -26.76 10.20
N HIS A 14 0.73 -26.89 10.12
CA HIS A 14 1.50 -27.80 10.96
C HIS A 14 1.21 -27.60 12.45
N GLN A 15 1.30 -26.35 12.93
CA GLN A 15 1.05 -26.01 14.34
C GLN A 15 -0.35 -26.39 14.80
N ARG A 16 -1.38 -26.16 13.97
CA ARG A 16 -2.76 -26.55 14.28
C ARG A 16 -2.94 -28.05 14.32
N LEU A 17 -2.34 -28.77 13.36
CA LEU A 17 -2.37 -30.22 13.34
C LEU A 17 -1.70 -30.81 14.58
N MET A 18 -0.60 -30.21 15.05
CA MET A 18 0.08 -30.66 16.29
C MET A 18 -0.79 -30.55 17.55
N GLN A 19 -1.80 -29.65 17.53
CA GLN A 19 -2.72 -29.43 18.64
C GLN A 19 -4.08 -30.16 18.48
N SER A 20 -4.31 -30.81 17.33
CA SER A 20 -5.56 -31.47 16.99
C SER A 20 -5.44 -32.99 17.02
N PRO A 21 -6.44 -33.71 17.51
CA PRO A 21 -6.51 -35.18 17.40
C PRO A 21 -6.56 -35.63 15.92
N PHE A 22 -6.97 -34.78 15.00
CA PHE A 22 -7.01 -35.01 13.55
C PHE A 22 -5.64 -35.41 12.99
N ARG A 23 -4.55 -34.97 13.63
CA ARG A 23 -3.19 -35.40 13.28
C ARG A 23 -3.02 -36.89 13.26
N ALA A 24 -3.46 -37.58 14.31
CA ALA A 24 -3.35 -39.03 14.41
C ALA A 24 -4.16 -39.72 13.30
N GLN A 25 -5.37 -39.25 13.04
CA GLN A 25 -6.27 -39.74 12.00
C GLN A 25 -5.67 -39.66 10.60
N ILE A 26 -5.07 -38.51 10.23
CA ILE A 26 -4.49 -38.33 8.88
C ILE A 26 -3.14 -39.07 8.71
N LEU A 27 -2.42 -39.34 9.80
CA LEU A 27 -1.19 -40.13 9.73
C LEU A 27 -1.46 -41.64 9.67
N ASP A 28 -2.57 -42.12 10.20
CA ASP A 28 -3.03 -43.48 10.06
C ASP A 28 -3.55 -43.74 8.63
N SER A 29 -2.94 -44.70 7.95
CA SER A 29 -3.27 -44.99 6.55
C SER A 29 -4.68 -45.55 6.37
N ALA A 30 -5.20 -46.31 7.33
CA ALA A 30 -6.52 -46.89 7.26
C ALA A 30 -7.61 -45.84 7.49
N GLN A 31 -7.50 -45.03 8.53
CA GLN A 31 -8.43 -43.97 8.86
C GLN A 31 -8.43 -42.85 7.81
N ALA A 32 -7.27 -42.51 7.27
CA ALA A 32 -7.14 -41.50 6.27
C ALA A 32 -7.71 -41.91 4.89
N ALA A 33 -7.79 -43.21 4.60
CA ALA A 33 -8.41 -43.71 3.35
C ALA A 33 -9.92 -43.43 3.31
N GLU A 34 -10.56 -43.28 4.46
CA GLU A 34 -11.98 -42.93 4.58
C GLU A 34 -12.24 -41.43 4.35
N LEU A 35 -11.19 -40.61 4.43
CA LEU A 35 -11.25 -39.15 4.25
C LEU A 35 -11.03 -38.77 2.78
N SER A 36 -12.12 -38.50 2.07
CA SER A 36 -12.05 -38.08 0.66
C SER A 36 -13.12 -37.04 0.33
N GLY A 37 -12.88 -36.24 -0.71
CA GLY A 37 -13.85 -35.27 -1.22
C GLY A 37 -14.37 -34.27 -0.17
N ALA A 38 -15.68 -34.14 -0.07
CA ALA A 38 -16.33 -33.19 0.84
C ALA A 38 -16.07 -33.52 2.32
N ALA A 39 -16.00 -34.79 2.69
CA ALA A 39 -15.73 -35.22 4.06
C ALA A 39 -14.35 -34.76 4.55
N LEU A 40 -13.34 -34.75 3.69
CA LEU A 40 -12.03 -34.21 4.01
C LEU A 40 -12.05 -32.69 4.19
N ILE A 41 -12.81 -31.96 3.37
CA ILE A 41 -12.96 -30.50 3.49
C ILE A 41 -13.68 -30.14 4.79
N ASP A 42 -14.75 -30.86 5.14
CA ASP A 42 -15.48 -30.66 6.39
C ASP A 42 -14.59 -30.95 7.62
N ALA A 43 -13.81 -32.03 7.58
CA ALA A 43 -12.84 -32.34 8.64
C ALA A 43 -11.75 -31.27 8.76
N VAL A 44 -11.23 -30.76 7.67
CA VAL A 44 -10.25 -29.67 7.64
C VAL A 44 -10.84 -28.38 8.22
N GLN A 45 -12.06 -28.04 7.86
CA GLN A 45 -12.76 -26.88 8.40
C GLN A 45 -12.91 -26.98 9.91
N GLU A 46 -13.46 -28.08 10.41
CA GLU A 46 -13.76 -28.27 11.82
C GLU A 46 -12.49 -28.40 12.68
N GLN A 47 -11.58 -29.27 12.27
CA GLN A 47 -10.43 -29.67 13.08
C GLN A 47 -9.27 -28.66 13.04
N LEU A 48 -9.14 -27.90 11.96
CA LEU A 48 -8.16 -26.82 11.85
C LEU A 48 -8.77 -25.44 12.18
N GLY A 49 -10.08 -25.36 12.46
CA GLY A 49 -10.76 -24.10 12.75
C GLY A 49 -10.66 -23.11 11.60
N LEU A 50 -10.78 -23.57 10.36
CA LEU A 50 -10.81 -22.76 9.15
C LEU A 50 -12.25 -22.32 8.83
N SER A 51 -12.40 -21.23 8.11
CA SER A 51 -13.68 -20.90 7.50
C SER A 51 -14.00 -21.92 6.37
N ARG A 52 -15.25 -22.08 5.99
CA ARG A 52 -15.65 -22.92 4.86
C ARG A 52 -14.93 -22.51 3.59
N GLU A 53 -14.89 -21.21 3.34
CA GLU A 53 -14.23 -20.59 2.20
C GLU A 53 -12.72 -20.93 2.18
N ASP A 54 -12.05 -20.85 3.31
CA ASP A 54 -10.61 -21.13 3.40
C ASP A 54 -10.31 -22.62 3.19
N ALA A 55 -11.16 -23.51 3.68
CA ALA A 55 -11.04 -24.95 3.45
C ALA A 55 -11.24 -25.29 1.98
N GLU A 56 -12.20 -24.63 1.30
CA GLU A 56 -12.44 -24.79 -0.13
C GLU A 56 -11.29 -24.23 -0.97
N LYS A 57 -10.76 -23.05 -0.63
CA LYS A 57 -9.55 -22.50 -1.27
C LYS A 57 -8.35 -23.43 -1.12
N LEU A 58 -8.18 -24.02 0.06
CA LEU A 58 -7.10 -24.99 0.29
C LEU A 58 -7.26 -26.24 -0.60
N SER A 59 -8.49 -26.69 -0.79
CA SER A 59 -8.82 -27.82 -1.69
C SER A 59 -8.56 -27.49 -3.17
N GLN A 60 -8.72 -26.23 -3.57
CA GLN A 60 -8.38 -25.76 -4.92
C GLN A 60 -6.87 -25.70 -5.14
N LEU A 61 -6.11 -25.24 -4.14
CA LEU A 61 -4.65 -25.22 -4.20
C LEU A 61 -4.04 -26.63 -4.23
N TRP A 62 -4.67 -27.59 -3.54
CA TRP A 62 -4.25 -28.98 -3.47
C TRP A 62 -5.36 -29.92 -3.96
N PRO A 63 -5.62 -29.98 -5.25
CA PRO A 63 -6.78 -30.71 -5.78
C PRO A 63 -6.68 -32.23 -5.57
N GLY A 64 -7.82 -32.85 -5.26
CA GLY A 64 -7.97 -34.29 -5.13
C GLY A 64 -7.10 -34.90 -4.04
N ALA A 65 -6.38 -35.97 -4.35
CA ALA A 65 -5.49 -36.67 -3.40
C ALA A 65 -4.33 -35.82 -2.88
N ARG A 66 -4.02 -34.68 -3.52
CA ARG A 66 -2.95 -33.77 -3.08
C ARG A 66 -3.27 -33.11 -1.74
N LEU A 67 -4.54 -32.82 -1.45
CA LEU A 67 -4.97 -32.25 -0.18
C LEU A 67 -4.54 -33.12 0.99
N LEU A 68 -4.98 -34.40 1.01
CA LEU A 68 -4.64 -35.33 2.07
C LEU A 68 -3.12 -35.58 2.16
N ASN A 69 -2.45 -35.73 1.01
CA ASN A 69 -1.00 -35.98 0.98
C ASN A 69 -0.21 -34.78 1.55
N ASN A 70 -0.60 -33.56 1.26
CA ASN A 70 0.07 -32.38 1.78
C ASN A 70 -0.26 -32.14 3.27
N LEU A 71 -1.49 -32.43 3.71
CA LEU A 71 -1.83 -32.41 5.12
C LEU A 71 -1.03 -33.45 5.91
N ARG A 72 -0.82 -34.65 5.38
CA ARG A 72 0.08 -35.67 5.99
C ARG A 72 1.52 -35.16 6.12
N LYS A 73 2.05 -34.56 5.07
CA LYS A 73 3.39 -33.95 5.11
C LYS A 73 3.46 -32.81 6.13
N ALA A 74 2.45 -31.96 6.18
CA ALA A 74 2.37 -30.88 7.16
C ALA A 74 2.22 -31.42 8.59
N ALA A 75 1.47 -32.53 8.80
CA ALA A 75 1.35 -33.19 10.10
C ALA A 75 2.65 -33.84 10.57
N ALA A 76 3.47 -34.31 9.62
CA ALA A 76 4.74 -34.96 9.90
C ALA A 76 5.89 -33.98 10.14
N GLN A 77 5.92 -32.88 9.37
CA GLN A 77 7.11 -32.04 9.35
C GLN A 77 6.76 -30.54 9.14
N ARG A 78 7.39 -29.71 9.95
CA ARG A 78 7.47 -28.27 9.73
C ARG A 78 8.28 -27.98 8.45
N MET A 79 7.86 -26.98 7.69
CA MET A 79 8.62 -26.50 6.53
C MET A 79 9.72 -25.54 6.97
N ASP A 80 10.95 -25.81 6.54
CA ASP A 80 12.10 -24.91 6.65
C ASP A 80 12.68 -24.72 5.26
N MET A 81 12.54 -23.49 4.73
CA MET A 81 13.07 -23.11 3.42
C MET A 81 14.19 -22.10 3.60
N ARG A 82 15.29 -22.34 2.90
CA ARG A 82 16.38 -21.38 2.77
C ARG A 82 16.45 -20.90 1.34
N VAL A 83 16.36 -19.59 1.15
CA VAL A 83 16.55 -18.95 -0.15
C VAL A 83 17.98 -18.42 -0.20
N ILE A 84 18.78 -18.94 -1.13
CA ILE A 84 20.13 -18.45 -1.39
C ILE A 84 20.07 -17.70 -2.71
N VAL A 85 20.31 -16.38 -2.65
CA VAL A 85 20.44 -15.55 -3.84
C VAL A 85 21.84 -15.75 -4.40
N LEU A 86 21.93 -16.43 -5.55
CA LEU A 86 23.18 -16.68 -6.26
C LEU A 86 23.45 -15.48 -7.20
N GLY A 87 24.30 -14.57 -6.78
CA GLY A 87 24.70 -13.41 -7.59
C GLY A 87 25.08 -12.18 -6.79
N SER A 88 25.59 -11.15 -7.49
CA SER A 88 25.97 -9.85 -6.91
C SER A 88 24.74 -8.94 -6.72
N GLY A 89 23.78 -9.36 -5.90
CA GLY A 89 22.42 -8.79 -5.84
C GLY A 89 22.33 -7.26 -5.76
N LEU A 90 23.22 -6.59 -5.01
CA LEU A 90 23.17 -5.13 -4.87
C LEU A 90 23.61 -4.39 -6.14
N GLY A 91 24.65 -4.86 -6.83
CA GLY A 91 25.12 -4.20 -8.05
C GLY A 91 24.13 -4.37 -9.21
N ASP A 92 23.51 -5.53 -9.31
CA ASP A 92 22.51 -5.82 -10.33
C ASP A 92 21.20 -5.09 -10.02
N TYR A 93 20.82 -5.00 -8.75
CA TYR A 93 19.63 -4.25 -8.34
C TYR A 93 19.75 -2.76 -8.66
N ARG A 94 20.89 -2.14 -8.36
CA ARG A 94 21.14 -0.72 -8.71
C ARG A 94 21.05 -0.48 -10.20
N ARG A 95 21.60 -1.38 -11.04
CA ARG A 95 21.47 -1.31 -12.51
C ARG A 95 20.01 -1.46 -12.95
N SER A 96 19.25 -2.35 -12.35
CA SER A 96 17.83 -2.51 -12.63
C SER A 96 17.05 -1.24 -12.30
N VAL A 97 17.34 -0.61 -11.16
CA VAL A 97 16.71 0.68 -10.78
C VAL A 97 17.08 1.80 -11.78
N GLN A 98 18.35 1.89 -12.21
CA GLN A 98 18.77 2.87 -13.21
C GLN A 98 18.07 2.65 -14.56
N TYR A 99 17.96 1.40 -14.98
CA TYR A 99 17.24 1.06 -16.22
C TYR A 99 15.73 1.35 -16.09
N TRP A 100 15.12 0.97 -14.99
CA TRP A 100 13.72 1.31 -14.68
C TRP A 100 13.51 2.83 -14.73
N TRP A 101 14.40 3.60 -14.08
CA TRP A 101 14.32 5.06 -14.12
C TRP A 101 14.41 5.62 -15.54
N SER A 102 15.27 5.07 -16.38
CA SER A 102 15.37 5.51 -17.78
C SER A 102 14.06 5.33 -18.55
N LYS A 103 13.26 4.31 -18.21
CA LYS A 103 11.92 4.10 -18.77
C LYS A 103 10.92 5.14 -18.25
N VAL A 104 10.99 5.45 -16.96
CA VAL A 104 10.13 6.47 -16.34
C VAL A 104 10.42 7.84 -16.94
N ASP A 105 11.71 8.23 -17.02
CA ASP A 105 12.13 9.53 -17.52
C ASP A 105 11.81 9.74 -19.01
N THR A 106 11.77 8.67 -19.79
CA THR A 106 11.46 8.73 -21.22
C THR A 106 10.02 8.38 -21.60
N ALA A 107 9.15 8.12 -20.61
CA ALA A 107 7.80 7.63 -20.85
C ALA A 107 6.90 8.61 -21.61
N GLN A 108 7.16 9.90 -21.49
CA GLN A 108 6.38 10.96 -22.16
C GLN A 108 7.29 12.04 -22.80
N PRO A 109 7.81 11.85 -24.01
CA PRO A 109 8.43 12.96 -24.72
C PRO A 109 7.35 14.04 -25.07
N PRO A 110 7.61 15.33 -24.82
CA PRO A 110 8.86 15.99 -24.50
C PRO A 110 9.05 16.28 -22.99
N LEU A 111 8.44 15.52 -22.09
CA LEU A 111 8.56 15.75 -20.65
C LEU A 111 9.96 15.35 -20.16
N VAL A 112 10.73 16.32 -19.72
CA VAL A 112 11.99 16.11 -19.02
C VAL A 112 11.70 16.21 -17.52
N LEU A 113 11.72 15.10 -16.82
CA LEU A 113 11.36 15.05 -15.39
C LEU A 113 12.36 15.84 -14.52
N SER A 114 13.63 15.90 -14.93
CA SER A 114 14.67 16.66 -14.23
C SER A 114 14.35 18.15 -14.07
N ASP A 115 13.57 18.74 -14.95
CA ASP A 115 13.28 20.18 -14.95
C ASP A 115 11.97 20.52 -14.22
N ARG A 116 11.29 19.51 -13.65
CA ARG A 116 9.98 19.68 -13.04
C ARG A 116 10.01 19.54 -11.53
N PRO A 117 9.20 20.30 -10.80
CA PRO A 117 8.93 20.05 -9.39
C PRO A 117 8.20 18.70 -9.24
N ILE A 118 8.70 17.83 -8.37
CA ILE A 118 8.17 16.48 -8.17
C ILE A 118 7.63 16.32 -6.76
N TYR A 119 6.38 15.88 -6.68
CA TYR A 119 5.78 15.32 -5.48
C TYR A 119 5.92 13.79 -5.55
N PHE A 120 6.85 13.24 -4.79
CA PHE A 120 7.06 11.80 -4.75
C PHE A 120 6.04 11.15 -3.81
N VAL A 121 5.35 10.12 -4.30
CA VAL A 121 4.40 9.34 -3.53
C VAL A 121 4.76 7.86 -3.66
N SER A 122 4.88 7.16 -2.55
CA SER A 122 4.94 5.70 -2.50
C SER A 122 3.61 5.21 -1.96
N SER A 123 2.82 4.57 -2.82
CA SER A 123 1.50 4.06 -2.46
C SER A 123 1.07 2.93 -3.39
N ASN A 124 -0.19 2.50 -3.32
CA ASN A 124 -0.74 1.61 -4.32
C ASN A 124 -1.00 2.32 -5.67
N VAL A 125 -1.10 1.54 -6.74
CA VAL A 125 -1.29 2.05 -8.12
C VAL A 125 -2.74 2.31 -8.52
N HIS A 126 -3.69 2.23 -7.59
CA HIS A 126 -5.10 2.42 -7.91
C HIS A 126 -5.75 3.62 -7.22
N SER A 127 -5.33 3.98 -6.00
CA SER A 127 -6.02 5.03 -5.24
C SER A 127 -5.93 6.39 -5.91
N LEU A 128 -4.73 6.86 -6.28
CA LEU A 128 -4.57 8.18 -6.89
C LEU A 128 -5.29 8.28 -8.24
N PRO A 129 -5.13 7.32 -9.19
CA PRO A 129 -5.93 7.31 -10.41
C PRO A 129 -7.43 7.34 -10.19
N ASN A 130 -7.94 6.57 -9.24
CA ASN A 130 -9.37 6.58 -8.91
C ASN A 130 -9.84 7.96 -8.43
N LEU A 131 -9.05 8.63 -7.60
CA LEU A 131 -9.39 9.94 -7.07
C LEU A 131 -9.42 11.05 -8.14
N VAL A 132 -8.67 10.91 -9.24
CA VAL A 132 -8.50 12.00 -10.22
C VAL A 132 -9.09 11.70 -11.60
N SER A 133 -9.39 10.45 -11.94
CA SER A 133 -9.89 10.10 -13.28
C SER A 133 -11.38 10.36 -13.51
N GLY A 134 -12.19 10.36 -12.45
CA GLY A 134 -13.65 10.43 -12.54
C GLY A 134 -14.32 9.18 -13.12
N LEU A 135 -13.57 8.13 -13.41
CA LEU A 135 -14.07 6.93 -14.08
C LEU A 135 -15.13 6.18 -13.28
N ALA A 136 -14.94 6.06 -11.95
CA ALA A 136 -15.91 5.35 -11.11
C ALA A 136 -17.28 6.04 -11.07
N GLU A 137 -17.32 7.37 -11.14
CA GLU A 137 -18.57 8.12 -11.24
C GLU A 137 -19.22 7.95 -12.62
N GLU A 138 -18.45 7.90 -13.68
CA GLU A 138 -18.93 7.65 -15.05
C GLU A 138 -19.54 6.23 -15.18
N LEU A 139 -18.90 5.24 -14.59
CA LEU A 139 -19.38 3.85 -14.59
C LEU A 139 -20.35 3.51 -13.45
N LYS A 140 -20.78 4.50 -12.69
CA LYS A 140 -21.59 4.33 -11.47
C LYS A 140 -22.76 3.38 -11.65
N GLN A 141 -23.55 3.58 -12.70
CA GLN A 141 -24.77 2.77 -12.93
C GLN A 141 -24.40 1.31 -13.22
N ASP A 142 -23.43 1.08 -14.10
CA ASP A 142 -22.96 -0.26 -14.44
C ASP A 142 -22.39 -1.01 -13.23
N ILE A 143 -21.67 -0.27 -12.34
CA ILE A 143 -21.11 -0.82 -11.12
C ILE A 143 -22.22 -1.20 -10.12
N VAL A 144 -23.23 -0.33 -9.94
CA VAL A 144 -24.36 -0.61 -9.04
C VAL A 144 -25.18 -1.78 -9.54
N ASP A 145 -25.50 -1.82 -10.84
CA ASP A 145 -26.22 -2.92 -11.48
C ASP A 145 -25.46 -4.25 -11.37
N PHE A 146 -24.13 -4.21 -11.48
CA PHE A 146 -23.27 -5.36 -11.26
C PHE A 146 -23.35 -5.86 -9.80
N VAL A 147 -23.23 -4.94 -8.83
CA VAL A 147 -23.32 -5.30 -7.41
C VAL A 147 -24.70 -5.83 -7.04
N GLU A 148 -25.78 -5.25 -7.58
CA GLU A 148 -27.14 -5.76 -7.36
C GLU A 148 -27.31 -7.18 -7.90
N ARG A 149 -26.79 -7.47 -9.09
CA ARG A 149 -26.95 -8.77 -9.75
C ARG A 149 -26.04 -9.88 -9.20
N GLU A 150 -24.76 -9.58 -9.00
CA GLU A 150 -23.75 -10.57 -8.65
C GLU A 150 -23.45 -10.62 -7.14
N ASN A 151 -23.77 -9.55 -6.43
CA ASN A 151 -23.58 -9.35 -4.99
C ASN A 151 -22.23 -9.90 -4.44
N PRO A 152 -21.08 -9.56 -5.03
CA PRO A 152 -19.80 -10.08 -4.58
C PRO A 152 -19.53 -9.60 -3.15
N GLU A 153 -19.07 -10.50 -2.27
CA GLU A 153 -18.73 -10.21 -0.86
C GLU A 153 -19.84 -9.50 -0.06
N ASP A 154 -21.11 -9.69 -0.45
CA ASP A 154 -22.30 -9.05 0.14
C ASP A 154 -22.31 -7.51 0.04
N LEU A 155 -21.72 -6.96 -1.03
CA LEU A 155 -21.63 -5.52 -1.26
C LEU A 155 -23.00 -4.84 -1.44
N TRP A 156 -24.04 -5.58 -1.81
CA TRP A 156 -25.39 -5.03 -1.91
C TRP A 156 -25.94 -4.58 -0.54
N SER A 157 -25.65 -5.34 0.50
CA SER A 157 -25.99 -4.96 1.88
C SER A 157 -25.27 -3.69 2.30
N GLU A 158 -23.98 -3.57 1.96
CA GLU A 158 -23.20 -2.37 2.24
C GLU A 158 -23.71 -1.15 1.47
N TYR A 159 -24.01 -1.31 0.17
CA TYR A 159 -24.60 -0.24 -0.65
C TYR A 159 -25.93 0.24 -0.07
N SER A 160 -26.81 -0.70 0.34
CA SER A 160 -28.12 -0.38 0.89
C SER A 160 -28.06 0.32 2.24
N ALA A 161 -26.97 0.14 2.98
CA ALA A 161 -26.70 0.78 4.27
C ALA A 161 -26.03 2.16 4.14
N LEU A 162 -25.60 2.57 2.93
CA LEU A 162 -24.90 3.84 2.74
C LEU A 162 -25.80 5.03 3.10
N PRO A 163 -25.27 6.03 3.82
CA PRO A 163 -26.01 7.27 4.12
C PRO A 163 -26.37 8.01 2.84
N GLN A 164 -27.63 8.48 2.72
CA GLN A 164 -28.11 9.16 1.50
C GLN A 164 -27.38 10.47 1.15
N GLN A 165 -26.62 11.07 2.09
CA GLN A 165 -25.95 12.36 1.92
C GLN A 165 -24.43 12.30 2.09
N ASP A 166 -23.85 11.13 2.28
CA ASP A 166 -22.41 11.00 2.50
C ASP A 166 -21.66 10.60 1.21
N ASN A 167 -21.03 11.59 0.59
CA ASN A 167 -20.25 11.37 -0.62
C ASN A 167 -18.99 10.53 -0.38
N GLY A 168 -18.40 10.55 0.81
CA GLY A 168 -17.15 9.85 1.12
C GLY A 168 -17.31 8.33 1.10
N HIS A 169 -18.30 7.81 1.81
CA HIS A 169 -18.62 6.38 1.83
C HIS A 169 -19.00 5.86 0.44
N PHE A 170 -19.82 6.64 -0.27
CA PHE A 170 -20.27 6.24 -1.59
C PHE A 170 -19.11 6.13 -2.58
N PHE A 171 -18.17 7.07 -2.60
CA PHE A 171 -17.01 6.99 -3.49
C PHE A 171 -16.07 5.84 -3.11
N ASN A 172 -15.84 5.59 -1.82
CA ASN A 172 -15.07 4.42 -1.38
C ASN A 172 -15.72 3.10 -1.84
N PHE A 173 -17.05 3.02 -1.76
CA PHE A 173 -17.82 1.89 -2.28
C PHE A 173 -17.61 1.74 -3.79
N LEU A 174 -17.78 2.82 -4.56
CA LEU A 174 -17.61 2.77 -6.01
C LEU A 174 -16.20 2.30 -6.41
N TYR A 175 -15.15 2.81 -5.76
CA TYR A 175 -13.78 2.42 -6.06
C TYR A 175 -13.52 0.94 -5.75
N TYR A 176 -14.08 0.43 -4.66
CA TYR A 176 -13.97 -0.97 -4.32
C TYR A 176 -14.72 -1.87 -5.33
N ALA A 177 -15.97 -1.52 -5.60
CA ALA A 177 -16.83 -2.27 -6.51
C ALA A 177 -16.34 -2.22 -7.96
N THR A 178 -15.74 -1.09 -8.41
CA THR A 178 -15.12 -0.96 -9.74
C THR A 178 -14.10 -2.07 -9.98
N ARG A 179 -13.23 -2.34 -9.01
CA ARG A 179 -12.22 -3.41 -9.15
C ARG A 179 -12.85 -4.78 -9.36
N MET A 180 -13.93 -5.07 -8.65
CA MET A 180 -14.63 -6.34 -8.78
C MET A 180 -15.41 -6.43 -10.09
N HIS A 181 -16.07 -5.35 -10.47
CA HIS A 181 -16.76 -5.24 -11.75
C HIS A 181 -15.80 -5.51 -12.91
N MET A 182 -14.63 -4.85 -12.92
CA MET A 182 -13.62 -5.07 -13.95
C MET A 182 -13.07 -6.50 -13.97
N ALA A 183 -12.86 -7.12 -12.79
CA ALA A 183 -12.36 -8.48 -12.70
C ALA A 183 -13.36 -9.53 -13.20
N GLY A 184 -14.67 -9.30 -13.00
CA GLY A 184 -15.77 -10.20 -13.39
C GLY A 184 -16.36 -9.93 -14.79
N ALA A 185 -15.98 -8.84 -15.44
CA ALA A 185 -16.62 -8.40 -16.67
C ALA A 185 -16.25 -9.28 -17.89
N HIS A 186 -17.23 -9.64 -18.71
CA HIS A 186 -17.01 -10.34 -19.98
C HIS A 186 -16.26 -9.48 -21.01
N ASN A 187 -16.42 -8.16 -20.94
CA ASN A 187 -15.77 -7.17 -21.79
C ASN A 187 -14.56 -6.52 -21.10
N ARG A 188 -13.86 -7.26 -20.25
CA ARG A 188 -12.72 -6.80 -19.46
C ARG A 188 -11.71 -5.99 -20.26
N ARG A 189 -11.39 -6.42 -21.48
CA ARG A 189 -10.42 -5.72 -22.33
C ARG A 189 -10.89 -4.33 -22.74
N GLU A 190 -12.17 -4.17 -23.07
CA GLU A 190 -12.75 -2.88 -23.41
C GLU A 190 -12.73 -1.92 -22.20
N LEU A 191 -13.01 -2.44 -21.02
CA LEU A 191 -12.92 -1.66 -19.77
C LEU A 191 -11.48 -1.26 -19.44
N GLU A 192 -10.51 -2.15 -19.64
CA GLU A 192 -9.09 -1.83 -19.47
C GLU A 192 -8.63 -0.75 -20.47
N GLU A 193 -9.09 -0.80 -21.72
CA GLU A 193 -8.83 0.22 -22.74
C GLU A 193 -9.50 1.56 -22.37
N LEU A 194 -10.72 1.55 -21.82
CA LEU A 194 -11.41 2.73 -21.32
C LEU A 194 -10.66 3.37 -20.16
N VAL A 195 -10.22 2.57 -19.18
CA VAL A 195 -9.37 3.05 -18.06
C VAL A 195 -8.12 3.74 -18.60
N ALA A 196 -7.38 3.07 -19.48
CA ALA A 196 -6.14 3.60 -20.04
C ALA A 196 -6.37 4.88 -20.86
N GLN A 197 -7.49 4.97 -21.57
CA GLN A 197 -7.88 6.19 -22.28
C GLN A 197 -8.17 7.31 -21.29
N ARG A 198 -9.02 7.06 -20.28
CA ARG A 198 -9.40 8.06 -19.30
C ARG A 198 -8.20 8.58 -18.51
N GLU A 199 -7.29 7.70 -18.10
CA GLU A 199 -6.06 8.08 -17.43
C GLU A 199 -5.20 9.00 -18.29
N ARG A 200 -5.02 8.69 -19.58
CA ARG A 200 -4.30 9.60 -20.50
C ARG A 200 -4.98 10.98 -20.67
N GLU A 201 -6.29 11.01 -20.69
CA GLU A 201 -7.06 12.28 -20.79
C GLU A 201 -6.80 13.20 -19.60
N VAL A 202 -6.69 12.65 -18.39
CA VAL A 202 -6.41 13.41 -17.16
C VAL A 202 -4.92 13.52 -16.82
N GLY A 203 -4.04 13.15 -17.76
CA GLY A 203 -2.60 13.35 -17.62
C GLY A 203 -1.89 12.29 -16.79
N ILE A 204 -2.43 11.08 -16.72
CA ILE A 204 -1.77 9.95 -16.06
C ILE A 204 -1.06 9.10 -17.10
N THR A 205 0.22 8.82 -16.85
CA THR A 205 1.02 7.86 -17.62
C THR A 205 1.52 6.76 -16.70
N ARG A 206 1.25 5.51 -17.05
CA ARG A 206 1.76 4.34 -16.34
C ARG A 206 3.02 3.82 -16.99
N VAL A 207 3.99 3.46 -16.19
CA VAL A 207 5.23 2.81 -16.60
C VAL A 207 5.39 1.53 -15.81
N SER A 208 5.32 0.41 -16.49
CA SER A 208 5.50 -0.93 -15.91
C SER A 208 6.45 -1.74 -16.77
N ASP A 209 7.46 -2.32 -16.15
CA ASP A 209 8.38 -3.27 -16.80
C ASP A 209 8.75 -4.39 -15.82
N PRO A 210 7.86 -5.38 -15.63
CA PRO A 210 8.10 -6.49 -14.70
C PRO A 210 9.34 -7.33 -15.04
N SER A 211 9.83 -7.24 -16.26
CA SER A 211 11.04 -7.95 -16.67
C SER A 211 12.32 -7.35 -16.08
N CYS A 212 12.26 -6.08 -15.68
CA CYS A 212 13.39 -5.36 -15.11
C CYS A 212 13.25 -5.14 -13.61
N LEU A 213 12.18 -4.46 -13.21
CA LEU A 213 11.86 -4.15 -11.83
C LEU A 213 10.34 -4.16 -11.68
N ASP A 214 9.82 -5.07 -10.85
CA ASP A 214 8.37 -5.21 -10.62
C ASP A 214 7.86 -4.09 -9.68
N VAL A 215 8.05 -2.85 -10.11
CA VAL A 215 7.54 -1.64 -9.46
C VAL A 215 6.94 -0.75 -10.55
N GLU A 216 5.63 -0.62 -10.54
CA GLU A 216 4.93 0.29 -11.44
C GLU A 216 5.15 1.74 -10.99
N ALA A 217 5.37 2.63 -11.95
CA ALA A 217 5.39 4.07 -11.73
C ALA A 217 4.23 4.75 -12.46
N GLN A 218 3.70 5.81 -11.87
CA GLN A 218 2.66 6.64 -12.42
C GLN A 218 3.11 8.10 -12.39
N ILE A 219 3.10 8.72 -13.55
CA ILE A 219 3.37 10.14 -13.71
C ILE A 219 2.03 10.83 -13.86
N ILE A 220 1.67 11.73 -12.94
CA ILE A 220 0.41 12.48 -12.93
C ILE A 220 0.73 13.96 -13.11
N GLU A 221 0.29 14.54 -14.22
CA GLU A 221 0.50 15.96 -14.52
C GLU A 221 -0.52 16.82 -13.78
N VAL A 222 -0.05 17.65 -12.82
CA VAL A 222 -0.94 18.45 -11.95
C VAL A 222 -1.80 19.43 -12.76
N ASN A 223 -1.26 20.00 -13.83
CA ASN A 223 -1.98 20.95 -14.68
C ASN A 223 -3.10 20.34 -15.55
N ARG A 224 -3.16 19.02 -15.64
CA ARG A 224 -4.20 18.30 -16.41
C ARG A 224 -5.34 17.78 -15.54
N LEU A 225 -5.24 17.94 -14.22
CA LEU A 225 -6.32 17.58 -13.31
C LEU A 225 -7.53 18.47 -13.52
N ASP A 226 -8.71 17.88 -13.57
CA ASP A 226 -9.98 18.59 -13.79
C ASP A 226 -10.82 18.61 -12.51
N ALA A 227 -11.04 19.81 -11.96
CA ALA A 227 -11.86 20.02 -10.77
C ALA A 227 -13.28 19.43 -10.85
N ALA A 228 -13.84 19.32 -12.06
CA ALA A 228 -15.17 18.76 -12.27
C ALA A 228 -15.19 17.23 -12.18
N ARG A 229 -14.06 16.57 -12.49
CA ARG A 229 -13.95 15.09 -12.58
C ARG A 229 -13.34 14.45 -11.34
N ILE A 230 -12.49 15.18 -10.60
CA ILE A 230 -11.85 14.64 -9.40
C ILE A 230 -12.87 14.31 -8.31
N ASP A 231 -12.47 13.42 -7.42
CA ASP A 231 -13.23 13.10 -6.20
C ASP A 231 -13.68 14.38 -5.47
N PRO A 232 -14.95 14.52 -5.10
CA PRO A 232 -15.48 15.71 -4.42
C PRO A 232 -14.67 16.11 -3.18
N ARG A 233 -14.10 15.16 -2.47
CA ARG A 233 -13.26 15.41 -1.29
C ARG A 233 -11.97 16.17 -1.62
N LEU A 234 -11.53 16.16 -2.87
CA LEU A 234 -10.35 16.93 -3.35
C LEU A 234 -10.67 18.36 -3.78
N ARG A 235 -11.95 18.75 -3.86
CA ARG A 235 -12.39 20.08 -4.29
C ARG A 235 -12.23 21.11 -3.18
N VAL A 236 -11.02 21.24 -2.64
CA VAL A 236 -10.70 22.12 -1.51
C VAL A 236 -10.18 23.51 -1.94
N LEU A 237 -9.90 23.69 -3.22
CA LEU A 237 -9.35 24.91 -3.79
C LEU A 237 -10.44 25.79 -4.39
N SER A 238 -10.22 27.09 -4.35
CA SER A 238 -11.04 28.09 -5.07
C SER A 238 -10.83 27.99 -6.59
N SER A 239 -11.74 28.60 -7.35
CA SER A 239 -11.62 28.66 -8.82
C SER A 239 -10.31 29.32 -9.27
N ASP A 240 -9.88 30.38 -8.58
CA ASP A 240 -8.62 31.07 -8.89
C ASP A 240 -7.40 30.20 -8.64
N GLU A 241 -7.41 29.41 -7.58
CA GLU A 241 -6.33 28.46 -7.26
C GLU A 241 -6.28 27.32 -8.30
N TRP A 242 -7.42 26.84 -8.79
CA TRP A 242 -7.46 25.88 -9.89
C TRP A 242 -6.88 26.46 -11.19
N GLU A 243 -7.16 27.73 -11.52
CA GLU A 243 -6.54 28.39 -12.67
C GLU A 243 -5.02 28.52 -12.52
N LEU A 244 -4.53 28.72 -11.29
CA LEU A 244 -3.09 28.69 -11.04
C LEU A 244 -2.50 27.29 -11.26
N LEU A 245 -3.18 26.24 -10.81
CA LEU A 245 -2.72 24.85 -11.02
C LEU A 245 -2.63 24.48 -12.51
N ARG A 246 -3.53 24.97 -13.36
CA ARG A 246 -3.45 24.75 -14.82
C ARG A 246 -2.16 25.28 -15.46
N ARG A 247 -1.47 26.20 -14.78
CA ARG A 247 -0.18 26.76 -15.22
C ARG A 247 1.01 26.07 -14.57
N SER A 248 0.77 25.11 -13.69
CA SER A 248 1.82 24.37 -13.02
C SER A 248 2.54 23.44 -13.99
N ASN A 249 3.84 23.29 -13.78
CA ASN A 249 4.63 22.23 -14.43
C ASN A 249 4.97 21.08 -13.48
N ALA A 250 4.39 21.05 -12.28
CA ALA A 250 4.64 20.01 -11.31
C ALA A 250 4.01 18.67 -11.72
N ILE A 251 4.62 17.62 -11.29
CA ILE A 251 4.10 16.24 -11.42
C ILE A 251 4.02 15.55 -10.07
N ILE A 252 3.11 14.60 -9.98
CA ILE A 252 3.10 13.61 -8.92
C ILE A 252 3.69 12.33 -9.51
N LEU A 253 4.79 11.86 -8.94
CA LEU A 253 5.40 10.58 -9.27
C LEU A 253 4.98 9.58 -8.18
N ASN A 254 3.98 8.77 -8.49
CA ASN A 254 3.52 7.69 -7.62
C ASN A 254 4.18 6.38 -8.03
N ILE A 255 4.67 5.60 -7.07
CA ILE A 255 5.22 4.28 -7.32
C ILE A 255 4.52 3.23 -6.45
N ASP A 256 4.39 2.02 -6.99
CA ASP A 256 3.88 0.88 -6.23
C ASP A 256 4.89 0.47 -5.15
N TYR A 257 4.41 0.07 -4.01
CA TYR A 257 5.19 -0.22 -2.79
C TYR A 257 6.50 -0.98 -3.02
N PRO A 258 7.67 -0.32 -3.03
CA PRO A 258 8.95 -1.01 -3.06
C PRO A 258 9.31 -1.44 -1.63
N LEU A 259 9.40 -2.74 -1.40
CA LEU A 259 9.65 -3.28 -0.06
C LEU A 259 11.13 -3.21 0.33
N GLY A 260 11.40 -2.84 1.58
CA GLY A 260 12.73 -2.87 2.18
C GLY A 260 13.73 -1.97 1.45
N MET A 261 14.94 -2.46 1.23
CA MET A 261 16.02 -1.68 0.57
C MET A 261 15.71 -1.27 -0.87
N ALA A 262 14.67 -1.82 -1.48
CA ALA A 262 14.18 -1.34 -2.78
C ALA A 262 13.75 0.13 -2.70
N ALA A 263 13.06 0.51 -1.63
CA ALA A 263 12.63 1.88 -1.37
C ALA A 263 13.82 2.87 -1.35
N TYR A 264 14.89 2.50 -0.65
CA TYR A 264 16.13 3.29 -0.62
C TYR A 264 16.73 3.49 -2.02
N HIS A 265 16.94 2.39 -2.76
CA HIS A 265 17.59 2.46 -4.06
C HIS A 265 16.77 3.23 -5.10
N ILE A 266 15.45 3.08 -5.10
CA ILE A 266 14.56 3.81 -6.01
C ILE A 266 14.57 5.30 -5.65
N PHE A 267 14.40 5.65 -4.38
CA PHE A 267 14.38 7.05 -3.97
C PHE A 267 15.73 7.74 -4.20
N SER A 268 16.85 7.09 -3.87
CA SER A 268 18.20 7.61 -4.13
C SER A 268 18.45 7.85 -5.63
N GLN A 269 17.93 6.97 -6.52
CA GLN A 269 17.99 7.18 -7.96
C GLN A 269 17.15 8.39 -8.39
N ILE A 270 15.94 8.52 -7.86
CA ILE A 270 15.03 9.64 -8.18
C ILE A 270 15.64 10.95 -7.69
N SER A 271 16.05 11.05 -6.43
CA SER A 271 16.57 12.28 -5.85
C SER A 271 17.81 12.81 -6.57
N THR A 272 18.64 11.93 -7.10
CA THR A 272 19.81 12.32 -7.90
C THR A 272 19.49 12.71 -9.34
N ALA A 273 18.37 12.24 -9.88
CA ALA A 273 17.98 12.44 -11.28
C ALA A 273 17.06 13.63 -11.49
N VAL A 274 16.29 14.03 -10.45
CA VAL A 274 15.32 15.11 -10.58
C VAL A 274 15.87 16.42 -10.00
N GLY A 275 15.49 17.53 -10.60
CA GLY A 275 15.99 18.85 -10.17
C GLY A 275 15.39 19.32 -8.86
N ARG A 276 14.17 18.87 -8.50
CA ARG A 276 13.49 19.39 -7.30
C ARG A 276 12.40 18.46 -6.78
N ILE A 277 12.59 18.01 -5.55
CA ILE A 277 11.56 17.33 -4.77
C ILE A 277 10.79 18.37 -3.95
N MET A 278 9.46 18.32 -3.98
CA MET A 278 8.55 19.21 -3.25
C MET A 278 7.99 18.55 -1.99
N GLY A 279 7.87 17.24 -2.00
CA GLY A 279 7.39 16.42 -0.90
C GLY A 279 7.64 14.95 -1.17
N VAL A 280 7.82 14.19 -0.10
CA VAL A 280 7.95 12.73 -0.08
C VAL A 280 6.84 12.18 0.80
N TYR A 281 5.90 11.45 0.20
CA TYR A 281 4.74 10.93 0.89
C TYR A 281 4.73 9.40 0.79
N ILE A 282 4.76 8.77 1.95
CA ILE A 282 4.82 7.32 2.10
C ILE A 282 3.50 6.86 2.70
N LEU A 283 2.70 6.16 1.90
CA LEU A 283 1.45 5.56 2.34
C LEU A 283 1.63 4.05 2.29
N GLY A 284 1.33 3.35 3.36
CA GLY A 284 1.56 1.92 3.37
C GLY A 284 0.62 1.17 4.30
N LYS A 285 0.50 -0.13 4.02
CA LYS A 285 -0.09 -1.08 4.95
C LYS A 285 0.89 -1.35 6.07
N ALA A 286 0.40 -1.33 7.30
CA ALA A 286 1.20 -1.71 8.45
C ALA A 286 0.44 -2.71 9.34
N ALA A 287 1.19 -3.46 10.12
CA ALA A 287 0.64 -4.23 11.22
C ALA A 287 0.63 -3.36 12.47
N THR A 288 -0.53 -3.18 13.09
CA THR A 288 -0.63 -2.41 14.32
C THR A 288 -0.46 -3.30 15.57
N LEU A 289 0.27 -2.80 16.57
CA LEU A 289 0.46 -3.50 17.83
C LEU A 289 -0.61 -3.15 18.88
N ASN A 290 -1.24 -1.99 18.78
CA ASN A 290 -2.21 -1.46 19.73
C ASN A 290 -3.56 -1.05 19.14
N GLY A 291 -3.66 -0.91 17.82
CA GLY A 291 -4.86 -0.49 17.10
C GLY A 291 -5.69 -1.66 16.58
N ARG A 292 -6.58 -1.34 15.63
CA ARG A 292 -7.47 -2.26 14.93
C ARG A 292 -7.23 -2.16 13.42
N VAL A 293 -7.63 -3.17 12.68
CA VAL A 293 -7.66 -3.09 11.21
C VAL A 293 -8.55 -1.91 10.79
N GLY A 294 -8.03 -1.07 9.89
CA GLY A 294 -8.68 0.16 9.45
C GLY A 294 -8.27 1.43 10.21
N ASP A 295 -7.54 1.33 11.33
CA ASP A 295 -6.96 2.49 11.99
C ASP A 295 -5.81 3.09 11.16
N VAL A 296 -5.58 4.39 11.32
CA VAL A 296 -4.48 5.11 10.68
C VAL A 296 -3.45 5.54 11.72
N MET A 297 -2.18 5.24 11.45
CA MET A 297 -1.04 5.64 12.28
C MET A 297 -0.21 6.70 11.54
N ILE A 298 0.12 7.78 12.25
CA ILE A 298 0.94 8.89 11.76
C ILE A 298 2.24 8.93 12.57
N PRO A 299 3.30 8.23 12.12
CA PRO A 299 4.55 8.18 12.85
C PRO A 299 5.37 9.47 12.67
N ASN A 300 6.11 9.84 13.69
CA ASN A 300 7.17 10.83 13.65
C ASN A 300 8.52 10.27 14.12
N VAL A 301 8.54 8.99 14.45
CA VAL A 301 9.72 8.20 14.77
C VAL A 301 9.67 6.91 13.97
N VAL A 302 10.76 6.58 13.28
CA VAL A 302 10.92 5.32 12.56
C VAL A 302 12.23 4.65 12.98
N TYR A 303 12.14 3.45 13.54
CA TYR A 303 13.30 2.59 13.73
C TYR A 303 13.45 1.67 12.53
N ASP A 304 14.63 1.66 11.92
CA ASP A 304 14.93 0.85 10.74
C ASP A 304 15.86 -0.32 11.08
N GLU A 305 15.36 -1.54 10.95
CA GLU A 305 16.19 -2.73 11.15
C GLU A 305 17.34 -2.89 10.14
N HIS A 306 17.27 -2.24 8.97
CA HIS A 306 18.32 -2.36 7.95
C HIS A 306 19.59 -1.59 8.35
N SER A 307 19.43 -0.34 8.74
CA SER A 307 20.51 0.55 9.16
C SER A 307 20.70 0.59 10.67
N GLN A 308 19.77 0.05 11.44
CA GLN A 308 19.67 0.17 12.91
C GLN A 308 19.55 1.62 13.37
N ASN A 309 19.15 2.52 12.48
CA ASN A 309 18.93 3.92 12.82
C ASN A 309 17.52 4.14 13.38
N THR A 310 17.43 5.12 14.27
CA THR A 310 16.16 5.71 14.69
C THR A 310 16.05 7.09 14.06
N PHE A 311 15.14 7.24 13.11
CA PHE A 311 14.87 8.51 12.45
C PHE A 311 13.80 9.28 13.20
N LEU A 312 14.13 10.53 13.55
CA LEU A 312 13.22 11.51 14.12
C LEU A 312 12.92 12.56 13.06
N PHE A 313 11.65 12.77 12.74
CA PHE A 313 11.26 13.72 11.71
C PHE A 313 9.94 14.40 12.06
N ARG A 314 9.68 15.53 11.39
CA ARG A 314 8.39 16.19 11.47
C ARG A 314 7.50 15.62 10.35
N ASN A 315 6.50 14.85 10.74
CA ASN A 315 5.49 14.42 9.77
C ASN A 315 4.67 15.64 9.31
N SER A 316 4.43 15.74 8.00
CA SER A 316 3.62 16.83 7.44
C SER A 316 2.13 16.65 7.63
N PHE A 317 1.70 15.52 8.19
CA PHE A 317 0.31 15.21 8.54
C PHE A 317 0.10 15.13 10.05
N HIS A 318 -1.12 15.48 10.44
CA HIS A 318 -1.65 15.35 11.80
C HIS A 318 -3.00 14.65 11.76
N ALA A 319 -3.48 14.19 12.90
CA ALA A 319 -4.76 13.48 13.00
C ALA A 319 -5.92 14.25 12.38
N GLN A 320 -5.95 15.58 12.51
CA GLN A 320 -6.99 16.44 11.93
C GLN A 320 -7.05 16.41 10.40
N ASP A 321 -5.94 16.09 9.72
CA ASP A 321 -5.89 16.02 8.25
C ASP A 321 -6.59 14.77 7.70
N VAL A 322 -6.75 13.75 8.54
CA VAL A 322 -7.27 12.43 8.16
C VAL A 322 -8.59 12.11 8.83
N SER A 323 -8.80 12.51 10.10
CA SER A 323 -9.94 12.09 10.90
C SER A 323 -11.30 12.44 10.31
N GLY A 324 -11.41 13.59 9.63
CA GLY A 324 -12.63 14.00 8.91
C GLY A 324 -12.88 13.28 7.59
N LEU A 325 -11.95 12.42 7.16
CA LEU A 325 -12.02 11.63 5.93
C LEU A 325 -12.24 10.14 6.21
N LEU A 326 -12.02 9.73 7.46
CA LEU A 326 -12.12 8.35 7.90
C LEU A 326 -13.54 8.11 8.46
N ASN A 327 -14.23 7.13 7.91
CA ASN A 327 -15.56 6.76 8.31
C ASN A 327 -15.55 5.67 9.40
N PHE A 328 -14.57 4.78 9.31
CA PHE A 328 -14.34 3.68 10.23
C PHE A 328 -12.93 3.75 10.78
N GLY A 329 -12.75 3.39 12.04
CA GLY A 329 -11.43 3.39 12.65
C GLY A 329 -11.07 4.70 13.36
N THR A 330 -9.83 4.78 13.80
CA THR A 330 -9.27 5.88 14.60
C THR A 330 -7.95 6.32 14.00
N VAL A 331 -7.63 7.60 14.16
CA VAL A 331 -6.31 8.14 13.77
C VAL A 331 -5.44 8.29 15.01
N PHE A 332 -4.25 7.69 14.97
CA PHE A 332 -3.22 7.79 16.00
C PHE A 332 -2.11 8.71 15.53
N ASP A 333 -1.97 9.84 16.17
CA ASP A 333 -0.92 10.83 15.87
C ASP A 333 0.35 10.57 16.72
N ASN A 334 1.50 11.07 16.26
CA ASN A 334 2.78 10.98 16.95
C ASN A 334 3.22 9.55 17.29
N GLN A 335 3.04 8.63 16.37
CA GLN A 335 3.37 7.23 16.59
C GLN A 335 4.84 6.91 16.35
N LYS A 336 5.27 5.73 16.82
CA LYS A 336 6.59 5.15 16.54
C LYS A 336 6.41 3.91 15.66
N ALA A 337 7.04 3.94 14.49
CA ALA A 337 7.03 2.83 13.54
C ALA A 337 8.33 2.01 13.59
N VAL A 338 8.23 0.75 13.25
CA VAL A 338 9.38 -0.14 13.03
C VAL A 338 9.37 -0.60 11.58
N THR A 339 10.42 -0.26 10.83
CA THR A 339 10.68 -0.87 9.54
C THR A 339 11.40 -2.20 9.72
N VAL A 340 10.75 -3.27 9.32
CA VAL A 340 11.26 -4.63 9.47
C VAL A 340 11.85 -5.17 8.17
N ARG A 341 12.87 -6.04 8.27
CA ARG A 341 13.54 -6.66 7.12
C ARG A 341 12.70 -7.70 6.39
N GLY A 342 11.65 -8.19 7.00
CA GLY A 342 10.81 -9.22 6.40
C GLY A 342 9.59 -9.59 7.24
N THR A 343 8.63 -10.23 6.58
CA THR A 343 7.34 -10.62 7.16
C THR A 343 7.41 -11.75 8.20
N LEU A 344 8.59 -12.36 8.41
CA LEU A 344 8.82 -13.46 9.37
C LEU A 344 8.74 -13.03 10.84
N LEU A 345 8.58 -11.78 11.10
CA LEU A 345 8.57 -11.17 12.43
C LEU A 345 7.27 -11.33 13.21
N GLN A 346 6.41 -12.24 12.82
CA GLN A 346 5.29 -12.65 13.68
C GLN A 346 5.75 -13.54 14.85
N ASN A 347 6.99 -13.41 15.30
CA ASN A 347 7.42 -13.94 16.59
C ASN A 347 6.83 -13.04 17.69
N ARG A 348 5.88 -13.57 18.44
CA ARG A 348 5.19 -12.84 19.51
C ARG A 348 6.15 -12.23 20.54
N SER A 349 7.21 -12.91 20.89
CA SER A 349 8.18 -12.42 21.86
C SER A 349 8.91 -11.18 21.35
N PHE A 350 9.25 -11.15 20.07
CA PHE A 350 9.90 -10.01 19.44
C PHE A 350 8.96 -8.81 19.30
N MET A 351 7.73 -9.03 18.87
CA MET A 351 6.70 -7.99 18.79
C MET A 351 6.34 -7.41 20.17
N HIS A 352 6.40 -8.24 21.21
CA HIS A 352 6.13 -7.80 22.57
C HIS A 352 7.18 -6.79 23.05
N VAL A 353 8.46 -6.99 22.71
CA VAL A 353 9.53 -6.02 23.00
C VAL A 353 9.23 -4.68 22.33
N PHE A 354 8.87 -4.64 21.06
CA PHE A 354 8.52 -3.40 20.40
C PHE A 354 7.29 -2.72 21.03
N TYR A 355 6.28 -3.51 21.40
CA TYR A 355 5.10 -2.98 22.07
C TYR A 355 5.44 -2.34 23.43
N GLU A 356 6.29 -2.98 24.24
CA GLU A 356 6.75 -2.44 25.54
C GLU A 356 7.59 -1.18 25.38
N GLU A 357 8.38 -1.09 24.31
CA GLU A 357 9.15 0.10 23.93
C GLU A 357 8.30 1.23 23.30
N GLY A 358 6.98 1.03 23.20
CA GLY A 358 6.02 2.00 22.70
C GLY A 358 5.99 2.18 21.20
N TYR A 359 6.44 1.19 20.44
CA TYR A 359 6.21 1.13 19.01
C TYR A 359 4.79 0.61 18.73
N THR A 360 4.13 1.20 17.75
CA THR A 360 2.70 1.00 17.51
C THR A 360 2.41 0.42 16.15
N ASP A 361 3.31 0.59 15.18
CA ASP A 361 3.15 0.02 13.87
C ASP A 361 4.43 -0.65 13.34
N ILE A 362 4.24 -1.67 12.51
CA ILE A 362 5.32 -2.44 11.87
C ILE A 362 5.06 -2.40 10.37
N GLU A 363 6.03 -1.91 9.62
CA GLU A 363 5.97 -1.73 8.18
C GLU A 363 7.32 -2.10 7.53
N MET A 364 7.51 -1.89 6.22
CA MET A 364 8.67 -2.40 5.50
C MET A 364 9.40 -1.37 4.62
N GLU A 365 9.00 -0.10 4.61
CA GLU A 365 9.48 0.88 3.61
C GLU A 365 10.04 2.17 4.21
N SER A 366 9.48 2.65 5.30
CA SER A 366 9.75 4.02 5.79
C SER A 366 11.21 4.23 6.18
N GLY A 367 11.84 3.29 6.86
CA GLY A 367 13.25 3.40 7.26
C GLY A 367 14.21 3.56 6.08
N PRO A 368 14.15 2.69 5.05
CA PRO A 368 14.89 2.86 3.81
C PRO A 368 14.65 4.19 3.10
N TYR A 369 13.40 4.69 3.06
CA TYR A 369 13.13 6.02 2.53
C TYR A 369 13.80 7.12 3.37
N MET A 370 13.73 7.04 4.71
CA MET A 370 14.41 8.01 5.59
C MET A 370 15.93 7.99 5.40
N SER A 371 16.52 6.83 5.13
CA SER A 371 17.94 6.71 4.78
C SER A 371 18.25 7.44 3.47
N GLY A 372 17.42 7.28 2.45
CA GLY A 372 17.56 8.00 1.17
C GLY A 372 17.34 9.50 1.32
N ILE A 373 16.34 9.95 2.09
CA ILE A 373 16.11 11.36 2.39
C ILE A 373 17.31 11.97 3.13
N TYR A 374 17.88 11.23 4.08
CA TYR A 374 19.06 11.70 4.78
C TYR A 374 20.26 11.87 3.84
N GLU A 375 20.49 10.91 2.94
CA GLU A 375 21.56 10.97 1.95
C GLU A 375 21.39 12.15 0.97
N ASP A 376 20.16 12.43 0.54
CA ASP A 376 19.83 13.57 -0.31
C ASP A 376 20.16 14.91 0.36
N VAL A 377 19.91 15.04 1.67
CA VAL A 377 20.17 16.26 2.43
C VAL A 377 21.64 16.34 2.92
N TYR A 378 22.26 15.20 3.21
CA TYR A 378 23.61 15.08 3.74
C TYR A 378 24.46 14.08 2.93
N PRO A 379 24.81 14.37 1.68
CA PRO A 379 25.38 13.40 0.73
C PRO A 379 26.76 12.86 1.12
N GLN A 380 27.42 13.41 2.12
CA GLN A 380 28.75 12.98 2.56
C GLN A 380 28.73 11.98 3.71
N ARG A 381 27.56 11.58 4.19
CA ARG A 381 27.44 10.73 5.37
C ARG A 381 26.31 9.71 5.22
N TYR A 382 26.60 8.47 5.55
CA TYR A 382 25.62 7.41 5.71
C TYR A 382 25.61 6.93 7.17
N PRO A 383 24.57 7.27 7.96
CA PRO A 383 24.51 6.89 9.37
C PRO A 383 24.17 5.40 9.52
N MET A 384 24.77 4.77 10.54
CA MET A 384 24.43 3.40 10.94
C MET A 384 24.41 3.30 12.46
N ASN A 385 23.36 2.70 12.99
CA ASN A 385 23.15 2.49 14.42
C ASN A 385 23.21 3.83 15.21
N GLU A 386 22.47 4.81 14.68
CA GLU A 386 22.45 6.17 15.23
C GLU A 386 21.02 6.69 15.41
N ILE A 387 20.86 7.72 16.24
CA ILE A 387 19.66 8.54 16.25
C ILE A 387 19.85 9.65 15.23
N VAL A 388 19.06 9.65 14.19
CA VAL A 388 19.13 10.57 13.04
C VAL A 388 18.00 11.59 13.14
N ASN A 389 18.36 12.88 13.20
CA ASN A 389 17.38 13.96 13.30
C ASN A 389 17.18 14.63 11.94
N LEU A 390 15.97 14.51 11.39
CA LEU A 390 15.53 15.12 10.13
C LEU A 390 14.59 16.33 10.35
N PHE A 391 14.43 16.85 11.57
CA PHE A 391 13.61 18.03 11.86
C PHE A 391 14.13 19.32 11.21
N ILE A 392 15.42 19.39 11.01
CA ILE A 392 16.12 20.57 10.52
C ILE A 392 16.73 20.19 9.17
N ASN A 393 16.77 21.11 8.23
CA ASN A 393 17.46 21.01 6.95
C ASN A 393 16.79 20.18 5.83
N VAL A 394 15.70 19.47 6.07
CA VAL A 394 14.97 18.86 4.95
C VAL A 394 14.20 19.96 4.21
N PRO A 395 14.48 20.20 2.92
CA PRO A 395 13.94 21.33 2.19
C PRO A 395 12.53 21.05 1.60
N TYR A 396 11.94 19.90 1.89
CA TYR A 396 10.63 19.46 1.40
C TYR A 396 9.82 18.76 2.49
N ASP A 397 8.55 18.56 2.24
CA ASP A 397 7.67 17.85 3.17
C ASP A 397 8.02 16.35 3.25
N ILE A 398 7.97 15.80 4.45
CA ILE A 398 7.99 14.36 4.69
C ILE A 398 6.63 13.99 5.29
N GLY A 399 5.88 13.14 4.62
CA GLY A 399 4.61 12.64 5.08
C GLY A 399 4.60 11.11 5.13
N VAL A 400 4.28 10.53 6.28
CA VAL A 400 4.14 9.08 6.45
C VAL A 400 2.77 8.80 7.04
N LEU A 401 1.99 8.00 6.34
CA LEU A 401 0.64 7.60 6.73
C LEU A 401 0.52 6.08 6.57
N HIS A 402 0.46 5.37 7.67
CA HIS A 402 0.23 3.93 7.68
C HIS A 402 -1.22 3.61 8.03
N TYR A 403 -1.79 2.61 7.37
CA TYR A 403 -3.10 2.09 7.72
C TYR A 403 -3.03 0.62 8.10
N ALA A 404 -3.66 0.30 9.22
CA ALA A 404 -3.59 -1.02 9.82
C ALA A 404 -4.30 -2.07 8.95
N SER A 405 -3.54 -3.02 8.44
CA SER A 405 -4.03 -4.19 7.70
C SER A 405 -4.06 -5.46 8.56
N ASP A 406 -3.23 -5.50 9.59
CA ASP A 406 -3.05 -6.65 10.48
C ASP A 406 -2.88 -6.22 11.93
N THR A 407 -3.28 -7.13 12.86
CA THR A 407 -3.11 -6.95 14.32
C THR A 407 -2.40 -8.17 14.92
N PRO A 408 -1.07 -8.31 14.78
CA PRO A 408 -0.33 -9.54 15.05
C PRO A 408 -0.37 -10.03 16.52
N ILE A 409 -0.65 -9.15 17.47
CA ILE A 409 -0.76 -9.48 18.90
C ILE A 409 -2.17 -9.92 19.27
N SER A 410 -3.19 -9.54 18.52
CA SER A 410 -4.58 -9.86 18.85
C SER A 410 -4.86 -11.36 18.72
N ARG A 411 -5.56 -11.93 19.73
CA ARG A 411 -6.00 -13.34 19.69
C ARG A 411 -7.12 -13.61 18.68
N ARG A 412 -7.75 -12.55 18.16
CA ARG A 412 -8.89 -12.64 17.23
C ARG A 412 -8.47 -12.71 15.76
N GLN A 413 -7.19 -12.85 15.47
CA GLN A 413 -6.73 -12.87 14.09
C GLN A 413 -6.97 -14.20 13.41
N MET A 414 -7.59 -14.08 12.25
CA MET A 414 -7.62 -15.15 11.27
C MET A 414 -6.25 -15.33 10.63
N LEU A 415 -5.92 -16.58 10.35
CA LEU A 415 -4.66 -17.03 9.78
C LEU A 415 -4.42 -16.62 8.33
N LEU A 416 -5.44 -16.18 7.65
CA LEU A 416 -5.40 -15.71 6.29
C LEU A 416 -5.75 -14.23 6.36
N SER A 417 -4.80 -13.35 6.08
CA SER A 417 -5.10 -11.96 5.82
C SER A 417 -6.10 -11.95 4.66
N LYS A 418 -7.38 -11.73 4.96
CA LYS A 418 -8.31 -11.32 3.92
C LYS A 418 -7.67 -10.10 3.29
N SER A 419 -7.61 -10.06 1.95
CA SER A 419 -7.45 -8.78 1.26
C SER A 419 -8.27 -7.78 2.04
N LEU A 420 -7.73 -6.59 2.33
CA LEU A 420 -8.45 -5.54 3.01
C LEU A 420 -9.90 -5.59 2.51
N SER A 421 -10.82 -6.02 3.38
CA SER A 421 -12.25 -6.00 3.09
C SER A 421 -12.67 -4.57 2.81
N TYR A 422 -13.88 -4.33 2.37
CA TYR A 422 -14.44 -3.00 2.15
C TYR A 422 -14.09 -2.01 3.29
N PHE A 423 -14.03 -2.44 4.55
CA PHE A 423 -13.61 -1.62 5.69
C PHE A 423 -12.17 -1.08 5.61
N GLY A 424 -11.25 -1.84 5.04
CA GLY A 424 -9.85 -1.39 4.89
C GLY A 424 -9.67 -0.38 3.76
N VAL A 425 -10.62 -0.33 2.83
CA VAL A 425 -10.64 0.64 1.74
C VAL A 425 -10.81 2.07 2.27
N ASP A 426 -11.57 2.24 3.35
CA ASP A 426 -11.81 3.54 3.96
C ASP A 426 -10.50 4.22 4.37
N ALA A 427 -9.67 3.55 5.14
CA ALA A 427 -8.37 4.08 5.56
C ALA A 427 -7.42 4.35 4.38
N THR A 428 -7.45 3.49 3.35
CA THR A 428 -6.66 3.68 2.13
C THR A 428 -7.05 4.98 1.41
N TYR A 429 -8.35 5.24 1.23
CA TYR A 429 -8.77 6.46 0.54
C TYR A 429 -8.72 7.69 1.44
N ALA A 430 -8.96 7.58 2.75
CA ALA A 430 -8.78 8.69 3.67
C ALA A 430 -7.34 9.23 3.64
N THR A 431 -6.34 8.34 3.69
CA THR A 431 -4.92 8.71 3.61
C THR A 431 -4.55 9.23 2.21
N SER A 432 -5.04 8.61 1.15
CA SER A 432 -4.79 9.08 -0.23
C SER A 432 -5.38 10.46 -0.51
N VAL A 433 -6.60 10.74 -0.02
CA VAL A 433 -7.25 12.05 -0.11
C VAL A 433 -6.46 13.09 0.69
N ALA A 434 -5.99 12.77 1.90
CA ALA A 434 -5.17 13.68 2.70
C ALA A 434 -3.89 14.08 1.96
N VAL A 435 -3.18 13.11 1.37
CA VAL A 435 -1.97 13.37 0.57
C VAL A 435 -2.29 14.23 -0.65
N MET A 436 -3.32 13.91 -1.41
CA MET A 436 -3.71 14.69 -2.59
C MET A 436 -4.12 16.12 -2.21
N ARG A 437 -4.91 16.33 -1.15
CA ARG A 437 -5.24 17.67 -0.65
C ARG A 437 -3.97 18.47 -0.31
N ARG A 438 -3.02 17.83 0.39
CA ARG A 438 -1.74 18.45 0.74
C ARG A 438 -0.98 18.90 -0.50
N ILE A 439 -0.83 18.02 -1.49
CA ILE A 439 -0.14 18.31 -2.76
C ILE A 439 -0.82 19.47 -3.50
N LEU A 440 -2.13 19.39 -3.69
CA LEU A 440 -2.89 20.42 -4.43
C LEU A 440 -2.79 21.80 -3.75
N THR A 441 -2.94 21.86 -2.42
CA THR A 441 -2.85 23.12 -1.66
C THR A 441 -1.44 23.69 -1.68
N GLN A 442 -0.42 22.84 -1.51
CA GLN A 442 0.98 23.26 -1.54
C GLN A 442 1.35 23.79 -2.94
N GLU A 443 0.92 23.11 -4.00
CA GLU A 443 1.21 23.53 -5.36
C GLU A 443 0.46 24.81 -5.75
N ALA A 444 -0.80 24.97 -5.36
CA ALA A 444 -1.54 26.22 -5.56
C ALA A 444 -0.85 27.40 -4.85
N THR A 445 -0.38 27.18 -3.61
CA THR A 445 0.39 28.17 -2.85
C THR A 445 1.70 28.53 -3.56
N ARG A 446 2.43 27.53 -4.08
CA ARG A 446 3.66 27.74 -4.85
C ARG A 446 3.39 28.56 -6.10
N MET A 447 2.35 28.23 -6.87
CA MET A 447 1.98 28.92 -8.09
C MET A 447 1.51 30.37 -7.82
N ALA A 448 0.83 30.61 -6.70
CA ALA A 448 0.46 31.98 -6.30
C ALA A 448 1.70 32.84 -5.99
N LYS A 449 2.75 32.27 -5.39
CA LYS A 449 4.04 32.97 -5.17
C LYS A 449 4.73 33.28 -6.49
N VAL A 450 4.78 32.32 -7.42
CA VAL A 450 5.35 32.51 -8.77
C VAL A 450 4.62 33.62 -9.51
N ALA A 451 3.30 33.66 -9.45
CA ALA A 451 2.48 34.70 -10.10
C ALA A 451 2.74 36.11 -9.54
N ARG A 452 3.15 36.22 -8.27
CA ARG A 452 3.53 37.50 -7.63
C ARG A 452 5.00 37.89 -7.85
N GLY A 453 5.75 37.13 -8.66
CA GLY A 453 7.19 37.38 -8.88
C GLY A 453 8.09 37.05 -7.68
N ALA A 454 7.57 36.38 -6.67
CA ALA A 454 8.36 35.93 -5.53
C ALA A 454 9.18 34.69 -5.91
N ASN A 455 10.33 34.52 -5.25
CA ASN A 455 11.12 33.29 -5.45
C ASN A 455 10.28 32.06 -5.07
N PRO A 456 10.01 31.13 -6.00
CA PRO A 456 9.22 29.93 -5.73
C PRO A 456 9.88 29.00 -4.68
N LEU A 457 11.11 29.31 -4.27
CA LEU A 457 11.92 28.54 -3.35
C LEU A 457 11.72 28.92 -1.87
N SER A 458 11.09 30.05 -1.56
CA SER A 458 10.79 30.38 -0.17
C SER A 458 9.72 29.42 0.35
N LEU A 459 10.11 28.47 1.19
CA LEU A 459 9.16 27.75 2.05
C LEU A 459 8.27 28.77 2.77
N PRO A 460 7.00 28.49 3.04
CA PRO A 460 6.22 29.33 3.93
C PRO A 460 6.98 29.46 5.25
N ASP A 461 7.03 30.68 5.78
CA ASP A 461 7.51 30.94 7.15
C ASP A 461 6.74 29.97 8.07
N ARG A 462 7.48 29.08 8.71
CA ARG A 462 6.94 28.01 9.57
C ARG A 462 6.65 28.55 10.95
#